data_d21ba9028872ca5ce8d3665460c08098
#
_entry.id   d21ba9028872ca5ce8d3665460c08098
#
_cell.length_a   1.000
_cell.length_b   1.000
_cell.length_c   1.000
_cell.angle_alpha   90.00
_cell.angle_beta   90.00
_cell.angle_gamma   90.00
#
_symmetry.space_group_name_H-M   'P 1'
#
loop_
_entity.id
_entity.type
_entity.pdbx_description
1 polymer ?
#
loop_
_entity_poly.entity_id
_entity_poly.type
_entity_poly.pdbx_seq_one_letter_code
_entity_poly.pdbx_strand_id
1 'polypeptide(L)'
;MMAFGGIGFLEMLLVVLMGGGLNLPVGLPPMADDPKMSQVAPEQALIYMSWAGTAQANANSGNATEKLLAEPQVKFMLKKIEDGILGAVNHEARNDEDAKVLIKHGHLLLKQMLLRPTTIYLSKFDPVAEAPTVEAGLVVNFGKDAAAAKVALEAFESIIVKELGADVQVMPANEGGLRRLPLPEGEAPLVAWGFEGEYLMIAVGKETAGRLRSALTNGKAPAWLTDVKKRLALPRHSSLTYINTAALLKQFGPMLGSQMMGGPEGRAQFDRIISVLGLDKMNYVASVTGFDETKFVTRSFIATAPDAKGLFDLIPKAGLTAADLRDVPRDADLALILKANPATIFDQIVAIIGAIEPREKEGMMRDMQEAETELGFRVKEDMLASIGDVFSIYNSPSDGGLLFTGLTGVAAVKDHAKAQKVITQLERLLDAEFNRNRREDPNAWRRRRYEIKTLEVGEHKVRYINAVGDDWGVSPAWCLTKDRFIIAPYPQMVRSFLERAAKPQAGTFAQIPQVQELFGKGAAPASMMYLDTPEL
;
A
#
# COMPACT_ATOMS: atom_id res chain seq x y z
N MET A 1 20.32 19.06 -4.44
CA MET A 1 19.68 18.42 -3.27
C MET A 1 18.21 18.84 -3.08
N MET A 2 17.53 19.35 -4.13
CA MET A 2 16.14 19.87 -4.03
C MET A 2 15.10 19.13 -4.88
N ALA A 3 15.46 18.05 -5.57
CA ALA A 3 14.51 17.32 -6.45
C ALA A 3 13.81 16.12 -5.81
N PHE A 4 14.15 15.75 -4.57
CA PHE A 4 13.61 14.54 -3.92
C PHE A 4 12.38 14.75 -3.03
N GLY A 5 12.03 16.00 -2.69
CA GLY A 5 10.92 16.26 -1.76
C GLY A 5 9.51 16.06 -2.33
N GLY A 6 9.32 16.35 -3.62
CA GLY A 6 7.99 16.34 -4.23
C GLY A 6 7.47 14.95 -4.63
N ILE A 7 8.38 14.13 -5.13
CA ILE A 7 8.05 12.74 -5.51
C ILE A 7 7.73 11.93 -4.25
N GLY A 8 8.52 12.09 -3.16
CA GLY A 8 8.32 11.33 -1.92
C GLY A 8 6.98 11.53 -1.23
N PHE A 9 6.37 12.73 -1.29
CA PHE A 9 5.05 12.95 -0.69
C PHE A 9 3.93 12.30 -1.52
N LEU A 10 3.99 12.43 -2.84
CA LEU A 10 3.01 11.82 -3.75
C LEU A 10 3.13 10.28 -3.72
N GLU A 11 4.35 9.76 -3.67
CA GLU A 11 4.62 8.34 -3.49
C GLU A 11 4.14 7.85 -2.12
N MET A 12 4.41 8.59 -1.03
CA MET A 12 3.92 8.26 0.30
C MET A 12 2.38 8.31 0.36
N LEU A 13 1.76 9.31 -0.28
CA LEU A 13 0.31 9.42 -0.38
C LEU A 13 -0.28 8.27 -1.22
N LEU A 14 0.35 7.91 -2.34
CA LEU A 14 -0.04 6.76 -3.16
C LEU A 14 0.16 5.44 -2.43
N VAL A 15 1.25 5.27 -1.68
CA VAL A 15 1.48 4.08 -0.83
C VAL A 15 0.42 4.00 0.27
N VAL A 16 0.06 5.12 0.90
CA VAL A 16 -1.03 5.19 1.88
C VAL A 16 -2.39 4.88 1.25
N LEU A 17 -2.65 5.41 0.04
CA LEU A 17 -3.89 5.18 -0.71
C LEU A 17 -3.99 3.75 -1.28
N MET A 18 -2.91 3.22 -1.83
CA MET A 18 -2.90 1.92 -2.51
C MET A 18 -2.60 0.73 -1.60
N GLY A 19 -1.81 0.92 -0.55
CA GLY A 19 -1.33 -0.17 0.30
C GLY A 19 -1.92 -0.21 1.70
N GLY A 20 -2.80 0.71 2.05
CA GLY A 20 -3.36 0.74 3.40
C GLY A 20 -2.34 0.99 4.49
N GLY A 21 -1.44 1.95 4.24
CA GLY A 21 -0.53 2.45 5.26
C GLY A 21 0.60 1.49 5.65
N LEU A 22 1.41 1.90 6.60
CA LEU A 22 2.50 1.13 7.21
C LEU A 22 1.95 -0.09 7.96
N ASN A 23 1.54 -1.12 7.21
CA ASN A 23 1.14 -2.41 7.77
C ASN A 23 2.40 -3.22 8.14
N LEU A 24 3.15 -2.69 9.09
CA LEU A 24 4.23 -3.45 9.69
C LEU A 24 3.64 -4.68 10.40
N PRO A 25 4.27 -5.86 10.30
CA PRO A 25 3.82 -7.07 11.01
C PRO A 25 4.10 -6.98 12.52
N VAL A 26 3.94 -5.80 13.08
CA VAL A 26 4.12 -5.53 14.51
C VAL A 26 2.93 -6.07 15.27
N GLY A 27 3.18 -6.72 16.39
CA GLY A 27 2.14 -7.32 17.22
C GLY A 27 1.61 -8.66 16.70
N LEU A 28 2.42 -9.45 16.00
CA LEU A 28 2.07 -10.78 15.50
C LEU A 28 2.79 -11.89 16.27
N PRO A 29 2.06 -12.94 16.72
CA PRO A 29 0.61 -13.01 16.88
C PRO A 29 0.10 -12.02 17.95
N PRO A 30 -1.11 -11.45 17.79
CA PRO A 30 -1.57 -10.41 18.70
C PRO A 30 -1.80 -10.91 20.13
N MET A 31 -1.44 -10.10 21.11
CA MET A 31 -1.88 -10.26 22.50
C MET A 31 -3.38 -9.94 22.62
N ALA A 32 -3.95 -10.23 23.78
CA ALA A 32 -5.30 -9.76 24.12
C ALA A 32 -5.36 -8.22 24.08
N ASP A 33 -6.49 -7.68 23.63
CA ASP A 33 -6.70 -6.23 23.55
C ASP A 33 -6.57 -5.60 24.96
N ASP A 34 -5.78 -4.53 25.05
CA ASP A 34 -5.69 -3.71 26.24
C ASP A 34 -6.59 -2.49 26.07
N PRO A 35 -7.73 -2.41 26.79
CA PRO A 35 -8.68 -1.30 26.63
C PRO A 35 -8.07 0.06 26.89
N LYS A 36 -7.07 0.17 27.76
CA LYS A 36 -6.39 1.43 28.10
C LYS A 36 -5.66 2.02 26.88
N MET A 37 -5.15 1.19 25.97
CA MET A 37 -4.53 1.66 24.72
C MET A 37 -5.51 2.43 23.83
N SER A 38 -6.80 2.12 23.89
CA SER A 38 -7.82 2.88 23.16
C SER A 38 -8.27 4.14 23.90
N GLN A 39 -8.22 4.14 25.24
CA GLN A 39 -8.60 5.28 26.07
C GLN A 39 -7.63 6.46 25.94
N VAL A 40 -6.34 6.17 25.68
CA VAL A 40 -5.32 7.23 25.53
C VAL A 40 -5.38 7.94 24.17
N ALA A 41 -6.16 7.44 23.22
CA ALA A 41 -6.37 8.11 21.95
C ALA A 41 -6.99 9.51 22.15
N PRO A 42 -6.50 10.56 21.46
CA PRO A 42 -7.07 11.89 21.57
C PRO A 42 -8.44 11.99 20.88
N GLU A 43 -9.28 12.94 21.30
CA GLU A 43 -10.58 13.23 20.65
C GLU A 43 -10.41 13.61 19.17
N GLN A 44 -9.29 14.25 18.84
CA GLN A 44 -8.90 14.56 17.48
C GLN A 44 -7.47 14.06 17.24
N ALA A 45 -7.30 13.14 16.31
CA ALA A 45 -6.01 12.65 15.88
C ALA A 45 -5.75 13.09 14.43
N LEU A 46 -4.55 13.56 14.15
CA LEU A 46 -4.02 13.68 12.78
C LEU A 46 -3.53 12.33 12.30
N ILE A 47 -2.76 11.66 13.16
CA ILE A 47 -2.26 10.31 12.95
C ILE A 47 -2.42 9.54 14.26
N TYR A 48 -2.87 8.31 14.16
CA TYR A 48 -2.96 7.37 15.27
C TYR A 48 -2.50 5.99 14.82
N MET A 49 -1.66 5.38 15.61
CA MET A 49 -1.18 4.01 15.38
C MET A 49 -1.20 3.26 16.70
N SER A 50 -1.67 2.04 16.68
CA SER A 50 -1.60 1.15 17.83
C SER A 50 -1.34 -0.28 17.39
N TRP A 51 -0.70 -1.04 18.27
CA TRP A 51 -0.56 -2.48 18.09
C TRP A 51 -0.74 -3.22 19.42
N ALA A 52 -1.25 -4.43 19.33
CA ALA A 52 -1.68 -5.21 20.47
C ALA A 52 -0.51 -5.84 21.26
N GLY A 53 0.72 -5.73 20.77
CA GLY A 53 1.85 -6.50 21.28
C GLY A 53 1.86 -7.93 20.74
N THR A 54 2.96 -8.65 20.99
CA THR A 54 3.20 -9.99 20.43
C THR A 54 3.03 -11.05 21.51
N ALA A 55 2.05 -11.92 21.32
CA ALA A 55 1.87 -13.13 22.14
C ALA A 55 2.81 -14.26 21.69
N GLN A 56 2.91 -15.29 22.52
CA GLN A 56 3.60 -16.52 22.09
C GLN A 56 2.77 -17.22 21.01
N ALA A 57 3.40 -17.51 19.86
CA ALA A 57 2.74 -18.20 18.77
C ALA A 57 2.31 -19.63 19.16
N ASN A 58 1.07 -19.98 18.82
CA ASN A 58 0.47 -21.27 19.13
C ASN A 58 0.65 -22.24 17.96
N ALA A 59 1.43 -23.31 18.17
CA ALA A 59 1.67 -24.36 17.16
C ALA A 59 0.38 -25.12 16.76
N ASN A 60 -0.64 -25.11 17.61
CA ASN A 60 -1.92 -25.78 17.37
C ASN A 60 -3.00 -24.81 16.87
N SER A 61 -2.63 -23.58 16.50
CA SER A 61 -3.57 -22.59 15.94
C SER A 61 -4.21 -23.09 14.65
N GLY A 62 -5.45 -22.71 14.38
CA GLY A 62 -6.06 -22.85 13.05
C GLY A 62 -5.39 -21.95 12.00
N ASN A 63 -4.71 -20.88 12.44
CA ASN A 63 -4.08 -19.89 11.58
C ASN A 63 -2.71 -20.35 11.08
N ALA A 64 -2.54 -20.43 9.75
CA ALA A 64 -1.31 -20.90 9.12
C ALA A 64 -0.08 -20.03 9.46
N THR A 65 -0.25 -18.70 9.47
CA THR A 65 0.82 -17.75 9.81
C THR A 65 1.26 -17.93 11.27
N GLU A 66 0.33 -18.15 12.20
CA GLU A 66 0.66 -18.39 13.60
C GLU A 66 1.39 -19.72 13.80
N LYS A 67 0.99 -20.78 13.07
CA LYS A 67 1.73 -22.05 13.06
C LYS A 67 3.17 -21.86 12.59
N LEU A 68 3.35 -21.16 11.47
CA LEU A 68 4.68 -20.86 10.92
C LEU A 68 5.55 -20.10 11.94
N LEU A 69 5.01 -19.08 12.60
CA LEU A 69 5.72 -18.33 13.64
C LEU A 69 6.02 -19.19 14.90
N ALA A 70 5.28 -20.28 15.10
CA ALA A 70 5.53 -21.21 16.19
C ALA A 70 6.66 -22.22 15.91
N GLU A 71 7.05 -22.39 14.66
CA GLU A 71 8.08 -23.35 14.25
C GLU A 71 9.45 -23.03 14.84
N PRO A 72 10.17 -24.04 15.38
CA PRO A 72 11.50 -23.83 15.97
C PRO A 72 12.51 -23.19 15.01
N GLN A 73 12.47 -23.57 13.72
CA GLN A 73 13.36 -23.07 12.69
C GLN A 73 13.13 -21.58 12.42
N VAL A 74 11.87 -21.15 12.36
CA VAL A 74 11.51 -19.73 12.16
C VAL A 74 11.94 -18.90 13.37
N LYS A 75 11.68 -19.39 14.59
CA LYS A 75 12.14 -18.72 15.84
C LYS A 75 13.66 -18.59 15.88
N PHE A 76 14.38 -19.65 15.47
CA PHE A 76 15.84 -19.63 15.40
C PHE A 76 16.33 -18.62 14.37
N MET A 77 15.73 -18.60 13.19
CA MET A 77 16.07 -17.63 12.13
C MET A 77 15.86 -16.19 12.61
N LEU A 78 14.69 -15.87 13.17
CA LEU A 78 14.39 -14.54 13.69
C LEU A 78 15.37 -14.12 14.78
N LYS A 79 15.73 -15.02 15.69
CA LYS A 79 16.75 -14.76 16.71
C LYS A 79 18.13 -14.50 16.10
N LYS A 80 18.53 -15.25 15.06
CA LYS A 80 19.81 -15.01 14.37
C LYS A 80 19.86 -13.66 13.66
N ILE A 81 18.73 -13.21 13.10
CA ILE A 81 18.62 -11.86 12.52
C ILE A 81 18.79 -10.81 13.61
N GLU A 82 18.08 -10.97 14.75
CA GLU A 82 18.23 -10.07 15.92
C GLU A 82 19.67 -10.02 16.41
N ASP A 83 20.28 -11.18 16.66
CA ASP A 83 21.67 -11.30 17.12
C ASP A 83 22.67 -10.65 16.13
N GLY A 84 22.43 -10.80 14.83
CA GLY A 84 23.25 -10.20 13.77
C GLY A 84 23.17 -8.67 13.75
N ILE A 85 21.96 -8.12 13.85
CA ILE A 85 21.75 -6.66 13.92
C ILE A 85 22.43 -6.09 15.17
N LEU A 86 22.21 -6.72 16.34
CA LEU A 86 22.81 -6.29 17.59
C LEU A 86 24.34 -6.41 17.56
N GLY A 87 24.87 -7.46 16.95
CA GLY A 87 26.31 -7.64 16.78
C GLY A 87 26.93 -6.52 15.95
N ALA A 88 26.30 -6.12 14.84
CA ALA A 88 26.75 -5.03 14.01
C ALA A 88 26.75 -3.68 14.76
N VAL A 89 25.63 -3.36 15.44
CA VAL A 89 25.49 -2.11 16.20
C VAL A 89 26.50 -2.05 17.37
N ASN A 90 26.66 -3.14 18.12
CA ASN A 90 27.66 -3.21 19.21
C ASN A 90 29.11 -3.10 18.71
N HIS A 91 29.39 -3.59 17.50
CA HIS A 91 30.72 -3.46 16.90
C HIS A 91 31.07 -2.00 16.63
N GLU A 92 30.12 -1.21 16.15
CA GLU A 92 30.31 0.23 15.90
C GLU A 92 30.53 1.02 17.21
N ALA A 93 29.82 0.66 18.27
CA ALA A 93 29.86 1.32 19.56
C ALA A 93 30.99 0.83 20.51
N ARG A 94 31.88 -0.07 20.05
CA ARG A 94 32.85 -0.74 20.92
C ARG A 94 33.79 0.18 21.73
N ASN A 95 34.03 1.41 21.26
CA ASN A 95 34.95 2.37 21.87
C ASN A 95 34.21 3.51 22.62
N ASP A 96 32.89 3.47 22.71
CA ASP A 96 32.06 4.50 23.32
C ASP A 96 31.20 3.89 24.43
N GLU A 97 31.50 4.22 25.69
CA GLU A 97 30.79 3.67 26.86
C GLU A 97 29.31 4.16 26.93
N ASP A 98 29.07 5.43 26.60
CA ASP A 98 27.70 5.97 26.57
C ASP A 98 26.87 5.31 25.44
N ALA A 99 27.48 5.11 24.28
CA ALA A 99 26.86 4.37 23.19
C ALA A 99 26.53 2.91 23.57
N LYS A 100 27.39 2.22 24.31
CA LYS A 100 27.10 0.86 24.84
C LYS A 100 25.89 0.85 25.77
N VAL A 101 25.79 1.83 26.66
CA VAL A 101 24.64 1.97 27.56
C VAL A 101 23.37 2.25 26.77
N LEU A 102 23.43 3.17 25.80
CA LEU A 102 22.31 3.50 24.90
C LEU A 102 21.86 2.28 24.10
N ILE A 103 22.78 1.51 23.54
CA ILE A 103 22.43 0.29 22.78
C ILE A 103 21.80 -0.74 23.67
N LYS A 104 22.37 -1.04 24.82
CA LYS A 104 21.84 -2.04 25.77
C LYS A 104 20.44 -1.70 26.24
N HIS A 105 20.24 -0.50 26.74
CA HIS A 105 18.96 -0.05 27.29
C HIS A 105 17.96 0.33 26.20
N GLY A 106 18.44 0.94 25.10
CA GLY A 106 17.64 1.28 23.92
C GLY A 106 17.09 0.06 23.22
N HIS A 107 17.93 -0.95 23.02
CA HIS A 107 17.44 -2.22 22.48
C HIS A 107 16.34 -2.85 23.37
N LEU A 108 16.53 -2.85 24.68
CA LEU A 108 15.51 -3.36 25.60
C LEU A 108 14.19 -2.58 25.44
N LEU A 109 14.24 -1.25 25.48
CA LEU A 109 13.05 -0.41 25.36
C LEU A 109 12.39 -0.56 23.98
N LEU A 110 13.16 -0.49 22.90
CA LEU A 110 12.65 -0.63 21.54
C LEU A 110 12.02 -2.01 21.30
N LYS A 111 12.71 -3.08 21.73
CA LYS A 111 12.18 -4.44 21.64
C LYS A 111 10.87 -4.58 22.40
N GLN A 112 10.80 -4.07 23.63
CA GLN A 112 9.57 -4.11 24.40
C GLN A 112 8.46 -3.25 23.76
N MET A 113 8.77 -2.07 23.22
CA MET A 113 7.80 -1.27 22.49
C MET A 113 7.18 -2.04 21.31
N LEU A 114 7.98 -2.81 20.56
CA LEU A 114 7.49 -3.62 19.44
C LEU A 114 6.70 -4.84 19.89
N LEU A 115 7.06 -5.44 21.03
CA LEU A 115 6.45 -6.68 21.54
C LEU A 115 5.28 -6.43 22.50
N ARG A 116 5.06 -5.21 22.98
CA ARG A 116 4.05 -4.87 23.98
C ARG A 116 2.94 -4.01 23.37
N PRO A 117 1.75 -4.02 23.98
CA PRO A 117 0.68 -3.11 23.56
C PRO A 117 1.18 -1.67 23.59
N THR A 118 1.08 -1.01 22.43
CA THR A 118 1.62 0.34 22.24
C THR A 118 0.64 1.19 21.44
N THR A 119 0.56 2.45 21.80
CA THR A 119 -0.20 3.46 21.07
C THR A 119 0.67 4.68 20.87
N ILE A 120 0.69 5.18 19.62
CA ILE A 120 1.35 6.43 19.22
C ILE A 120 0.31 7.29 18.52
N TYR A 121 0.32 8.60 18.79
CA TYR A 121 -0.54 9.53 18.06
C TYR A 121 0.12 10.90 17.92
N LEU A 122 -0.30 11.61 16.88
CA LEU A 122 -0.11 13.04 16.66
C LEU A 122 -1.50 13.68 16.66
N SER A 123 -1.76 14.62 17.54
CA SER A 123 -3.05 15.32 17.64
C SER A 123 -3.00 16.74 17.10
N LYS A 124 -1.83 17.39 17.18
CA LYS A 124 -1.62 18.74 16.66
C LYS A 124 -0.19 18.88 16.14
N PHE A 125 -0.06 19.61 15.06
CA PHE A 125 1.24 20.01 14.52
C PHE A 125 1.06 21.35 13.79
N ASP A 126 1.64 22.41 14.26
CA ASP A 126 1.62 23.74 13.62
C ASP A 126 3.07 24.23 13.46
N PRO A 127 3.66 24.06 12.26
CA PRO A 127 5.04 24.43 12.00
C PRO A 127 5.21 25.93 11.69
N VAL A 128 4.10 26.65 11.45
CA VAL A 128 4.13 28.04 10.95
C VAL A 128 3.88 29.05 12.07
N ALA A 129 3.47 28.59 13.26
CA ALA A 129 3.36 29.45 14.42
C ALA A 129 4.74 30.05 14.80
N GLU A 130 4.76 31.25 15.45
CA GLU A 130 6.00 31.86 15.95
C GLU A 130 6.82 30.90 16.81
N ALA A 131 6.16 30.01 17.54
CA ALA A 131 6.75 28.82 18.16
C ALA A 131 6.04 27.55 17.62
N PRO A 132 6.73 26.62 16.97
CA PRO A 132 6.13 25.39 16.46
C PRO A 132 5.39 24.64 17.56
N THR A 133 4.11 24.36 17.36
CA THR A 133 3.32 23.61 18.33
C THR A 133 3.15 22.18 17.87
N VAL A 134 3.53 21.23 18.74
CA VAL A 134 3.37 19.79 18.52
C VAL A 134 2.67 19.20 19.74
N GLU A 135 1.62 18.42 19.49
CA GLU A 135 1.02 17.57 20.51
C GLU A 135 1.00 16.14 20.03
N ALA A 136 1.79 15.30 20.69
CA ALA A 136 1.93 13.89 20.38
C ALA A 136 2.05 13.08 21.65
N GLY A 137 1.63 11.82 21.58
CA GLY A 137 1.74 10.90 22.71
C GLY A 137 2.16 9.51 22.27
N LEU A 138 2.94 8.88 23.13
CA LEU A 138 3.28 7.47 23.06
C LEU A 138 2.98 6.83 24.41
N VAL A 139 2.30 5.70 24.40
CA VAL A 139 2.02 4.88 25.59
C VAL A 139 2.37 3.44 25.29
N VAL A 140 3.10 2.82 26.21
CA VAL A 140 3.50 1.39 26.12
C VAL A 140 3.11 0.70 27.42
N ASN A 141 2.38 -0.40 27.32
CA ASN A 141 2.11 -1.26 28.45
C ASN A 141 3.26 -2.28 28.63
N PHE A 142 4.16 -2.03 29.56
CA PHE A 142 5.27 -2.95 29.86
C PHE A 142 4.85 -4.15 30.72
N GLY A 143 3.70 -4.12 31.37
CA GLY A 143 3.24 -5.19 32.24
C GLY A 143 4.29 -5.56 33.30
N LYS A 144 4.60 -6.84 33.42
CA LYS A 144 5.59 -7.35 34.39
C LYS A 144 7.02 -6.82 34.16
N ASP A 145 7.34 -6.32 32.97
CA ASP A 145 8.68 -5.81 32.64
C ASP A 145 8.84 -4.30 32.97
N ALA A 146 7.82 -3.67 33.55
CA ALA A 146 7.83 -2.23 33.87
C ALA A 146 8.99 -1.84 34.80
N ALA A 147 9.39 -2.68 35.75
CA ALA A 147 10.52 -2.40 36.62
C ALA A 147 11.86 -2.32 35.85
N ALA A 148 12.09 -3.25 34.94
CA ALA A 148 13.29 -3.23 34.10
C ALA A 148 13.29 -2.04 33.11
N ALA A 149 12.11 -1.67 32.58
CA ALA A 149 11.95 -0.52 31.72
C ALA A 149 12.21 0.80 32.45
N LYS A 150 11.82 0.94 33.73
CA LYS A 150 12.14 2.11 34.56
C LYS A 150 13.65 2.28 34.72
N VAL A 151 14.37 1.20 35.05
CA VAL A 151 15.85 1.23 35.16
C VAL A 151 16.49 1.62 33.84
N ALA A 152 15.99 1.09 32.71
CA ALA A 152 16.49 1.45 31.40
C ALA A 152 16.24 2.93 31.07
N LEU A 153 15.07 3.46 31.40
CA LEU A 153 14.72 4.86 31.20
C LEU A 153 15.60 5.78 32.05
N GLU A 154 15.86 5.44 33.32
CA GLU A 154 16.77 6.20 34.20
C GLU A 154 18.21 6.24 33.67
N ALA A 155 18.68 5.14 33.07
CA ALA A 155 19.99 5.11 32.40
C ALA A 155 20.03 6.07 31.19
N PHE A 156 18.97 6.14 30.39
CA PHE A 156 18.83 7.13 29.31
C PHE A 156 18.82 8.57 29.83
N GLU A 157 18.05 8.83 30.90
CA GLU A 157 18.01 10.16 31.52
C GLU A 157 19.39 10.62 31.95
N SER A 158 20.17 9.75 32.59
CA SER A 158 21.52 10.08 33.05
C SER A 158 22.44 10.52 31.90
N ILE A 159 22.33 9.89 30.72
CA ILE A 159 23.12 10.27 29.54
C ILE A 159 22.61 11.60 28.97
N ILE A 160 21.29 11.79 28.84
CA ILE A 160 20.72 13.02 28.32
C ILE A 160 21.09 14.22 29.21
N VAL A 161 21.00 14.06 30.55
CA VAL A 161 21.42 15.08 31.53
C VAL A 161 22.90 15.43 31.37
N LYS A 162 23.77 14.41 31.23
CA LYS A 162 25.20 14.58 31.01
C LYS A 162 25.50 15.36 29.73
N GLU A 163 24.84 15.01 28.61
CA GLU A 163 25.08 15.63 27.31
C GLU A 163 24.51 17.05 27.21
N LEU A 164 23.32 17.29 27.78
CA LEU A 164 22.65 18.59 27.74
C LEU A 164 23.08 19.53 28.88
N GLY A 165 23.75 19.03 29.91
CA GLY A 165 24.09 19.82 31.09
C GLY A 165 22.90 20.36 31.88
N ALA A 166 21.74 19.68 31.79
CA ALA A 166 20.48 20.14 32.35
C ALA A 166 19.81 19.05 33.21
N ASP A 167 19.34 19.44 34.41
CA ASP A 167 18.67 18.52 35.31
C ASP A 167 17.24 18.19 34.88
N VAL A 168 16.82 16.92 35.06
CA VAL A 168 15.43 16.52 34.87
C VAL A 168 14.54 17.10 35.95
N GLN A 169 13.45 17.75 35.55
CA GLN A 169 12.45 18.29 36.43
C GLN A 169 11.20 17.42 36.48
N VAL A 170 10.48 17.43 37.60
CA VAL A 170 9.16 16.79 37.73
C VAL A 170 8.09 17.84 37.50
N MET A 171 7.19 17.62 36.54
CA MET A 171 6.04 18.49 36.30
C MET A 171 5.08 18.47 37.49
N PRO A 172 4.36 19.57 37.78
CA PRO A 172 3.29 19.57 38.77
C PRO A 172 2.24 18.48 38.50
N ALA A 173 1.61 17.98 39.54
CA ALA A 173 0.61 16.92 39.43
C ALA A 173 -0.58 17.29 38.53
N ASN A 174 -1.01 18.57 38.53
CA ASN A 174 -2.05 19.08 37.64
C ASN A 174 -1.62 19.20 36.19
N GLU A 175 -0.31 19.16 35.90
CA GLU A 175 0.28 19.12 34.57
C GLU A 175 0.73 17.71 34.16
N GLY A 176 0.29 16.68 34.89
CA GLY A 176 0.56 15.28 34.58
C GLY A 176 1.61 14.60 35.47
N GLY A 177 2.39 15.34 36.26
CA GLY A 177 3.38 14.77 37.19
C GLY A 177 4.48 13.96 36.54
N LEU A 178 4.75 14.17 35.24
CA LEU A 178 5.78 13.48 34.47
C LEU A 178 7.14 14.18 34.63
N ARG A 179 8.20 13.47 34.29
CA ARG A 179 9.56 14.04 34.22
C ARG A 179 9.73 14.79 32.90
N ARG A 180 10.48 15.88 32.92
CA ARG A 180 10.79 16.69 31.72
C ARG A 180 12.19 17.24 31.75
N LEU A 181 12.71 17.62 30.61
CA LEU A 181 13.89 18.48 30.51
C LEU A 181 13.46 19.95 30.58
N PRO A 182 14.21 20.80 31.29
CA PRO A 182 14.02 22.24 31.29
C PRO A 182 14.56 22.81 29.96
N LEU A 183 13.72 22.89 28.94
CA LEU A 183 14.05 23.56 27.68
C LEU A 183 13.65 25.02 27.76
N PRO A 184 14.37 25.94 27.12
CA PRO A 184 14.00 27.35 27.04
C PRO A 184 12.59 27.50 26.47
N GLU A 185 11.79 28.38 27.08
CA GLU A 185 10.43 28.64 26.59
C GLU A 185 10.47 29.19 25.16
N GLY A 186 9.70 28.61 24.26
CA GLY A 186 9.57 29.01 22.85
C GLY A 186 10.59 28.41 21.88
N GLU A 187 11.61 27.71 22.33
CA GLU A 187 12.63 27.11 21.42
C GLU A 187 12.27 25.69 20.96
N ALA A 188 11.55 24.90 21.77
CA ALA A 188 11.16 23.54 21.43
C ALA A 188 9.87 23.14 22.15
N PRO A 189 9.09 22.19 21.60
CA PRO A 189 7.92 21.64 22.28
C PRO A 189 8.35 20.91 23.57
N LEU A 190 7.59 21.07 24.65
CA LEU A 190 7.81 20.36 25.90
C LEU A 190 7.75 18.84 25.65
N VAL A 191 8.80 18.12 26.06
CA VAL A 191 8.83 16.66 26.08
C VAL A 191 8.82 16.18 27.54
N ALA A 192 7.83 15.37 27.88
CA ALA A 192 7.68 14.79 29.21
C ALA A 192 7.49 13.28 29.13
N TRP A 193 8.01 12.56 30.14
CA TRP A 193 7.91 11.10 30.20
C TRP A 193 7.75 10.62 31.64
N GLY A 194 7.26 9.38 31.79
CA GLY A 194 7.11 8.74 33.09
C GLY A 194 6.24 7.50 33.03
N PHE A 195 6.03 6.92 34.19
CA PHE A 195 5.20 5.72 34.35
C PHE A 195 3.94 6.01 35.16
N GLU A 196 2.81 5.47 34.70
CA GLU A 196 1.60 5.30 35.49
C GLU A 196 1.35 3.80 35.64
N GLY A 197 1.66 3.28 36.83
CA GLY A 197 1.66 1.81 37.04
C GLY A 197 2.66 1.11 36.13
N GLU A 198 2.15 0.28 35.23
CA GLU A 198 2.93 -0.47 34.22
C GLU A 198 3.02 0.22 32.85
N TYR A 199 2.41 1.40 32.70
CA TYR A 199 2.35 2.15 31.44
C TYR A 199 3.44 3.21 31.41
N LEU A 200 4.38 3.09 30.45
CA LEU A 200 5.28 4.19 30.08
C LEU A 200 4.49 5.18 29.24
N MET A 201 4.59 6.45 29.57
CA MET A 201 4.05 7.57 28.81
C MET A 201 5.19 8.47 28.33
N ILE A 202 5.13 8.87 27.07
CA ILE A 202 5.95 9.97 26.53
C ILE A 202 4.97 10.96 25.92
N ALA A 203 5.03 12.22 26.35
CA ALA A 203 4.15 13.29 25.91
C ALA A 203 4.96 14.41 25.28
N VAL A 204 4.53 14.88 24.13
CA VAL A 204 5.03 16.09 23.49
C VAL A 204 3.92 17.12 23.52
N GLY A 205 4.24 18.32 24.01
CA GLY A 205 3.26 19.38 24.24
C GLY A 205 2.72 19.42 25.68
N LYS A 206 2.52 20.63 26.19
CA LYS A 206 2.22 20.88 27.61
C LYS A 206 0.92 20.20 28.08
N GLU A 207 -0.13 20.24 27.27
CA GLU A 207 -1.45 19.69 27.63
C GLU A 207 -1.49 18.15 27.48
N THR A 208 -0.62 17.58 26.67
CA THR A 208 -0.60 16.14 26.38
C THR A 208 -0.26 15.30 27.61
N ALA A 209 0.65 15.74 28.47
CA ALA A 209 1.06 15.02 29.67
C ALA A 209 -0.11 14.78 30.63
N GLY A 210 -0.84 15.84 30.99
CA GLY A 210 -2.03 15.77 31.84
C GLY A 210 -3.14 14.92 31.24
N ARG A 211 -3.38 15.07 29.94
CA ARG A 211 -4.38 14.29 29.22
C ARG A 211 -4.06 12.80 29.21
N LEU A 212 -2.82 12.37 28.94
CA LEU A 212 -2.43 10.96 28.93
C LEU A 212 -2.67 10.31 30.29
N ARG A 213 -2.24 10.96 31.37
CA ARG A 213 -2.44 10.44 32.71
C ARG A 213 -3.91 10.31 33.09
N SER A 214 -4.71 11.33 32.79
CA SER A 214 -6.15 11.29 33.02
C SER A 214 -6.83 10.20 32.20
N ALA A 215 -6.42 10.02 30.95
CA ALA A 215 -6.96 8.98 30.06
C ALA A 215 -6.67 7.56 30.55
N LEU A 216 -5.46 7.29 31.06
CA LEU A 216 -5.10 5.98 31.62
C LEU A 216 -5.89 5.64 32.89
N THR A 217 -6.32 6.62 33.67
CA THR A 217 -7.06 6.40 34.90
C THR A 217 -8.57 6.32 34.69
N ASN A 218 -9.15 7.26 33.92
CA ASN A 218 -10.60 7.43 33.80
C ASN A 218 -11.06 7.69 32.34
N GLY A 219 -10.20 7.47 31.35
CA GLY A 219 -10.49 7.77 29.95
C GLY A 219 -11.54 6.85 29.34
N LYS A 220 -12.09 7.32 28.20
CA LYS A 220 -12.92 6.53 27.31
C LYS A 220 -12.35 6.64 25.89
N ALA A 221 -12.46 5.55 25.12
CA ALA A 221 -12.08 5.59 23.72
C ALA A 221 -12.93 6.63 22.96
N PRO A 222 -12.34 7.50 22.14
CA PRO A 222 -13.08 8.48 21.36
C PRO A 222 -13.99 7.81 20.33
N ALA A 223 -15.07 8.51 19.97
CA ALA A 223 -16.10 7.98 19.07
C ALA A 223 -15.54 7.55 17.71
N TRP A 224 -14.61 8.33 17.14
CA TRP A 224 -14.00 8.02 15.85
C TRP A 224 -13.25 6.69 15.88
N LEU A 225 -12.51 6.37 16.97
CA LEU A 225 -11.76 5.12 17.08
C LEU A 225 -12.70 3.92 17.24
N THR A 226 -13.78 4.11 17.99
CA THR A 226 -14.84 3.08 18.14
C THR A 226 -15.51 2.78 16.80
N ASP A 227 -15.82 3.81 16.00
CA ASP A 227 -16.39 3.64 14.65
C ASP A 227 -15.41 2.92 13.71
N VAL A 228 -14.14 3.31 13.69
CA VAL A 228 -13.09 2.66 12.90
C VAL A 228 -12.94 1.19 13.28
N LYS A 229 -12.84 0.87 14.58
CA LYS A 229 -12.76 -0.52 15.06
C LYS A 229 -13.99 -1.33 14.66
N LYS A 230 -15.19 -0.75 14.68
CA LYS A 230 -16.43 -1.40 14.25
C LYS A 230 -16.46 -1.67 12.74
N ARG A 231 -16.02 -0.70 11.92
CA ARG A 231 -15.99 -0.83 10.45
C ARG A 231 -14.99 -1.86 9.96
N LEU A 232 -13.83 -1.89 10.59
CA LEU A 232 -12.71 -2.76 10.23
C LEU A 232 -12.65 -4.01 11.11
N ALA A 233 -13.72 -4.38 11.78
CA ALA A 233 -13.77 -5.44 12.79
C ALA A 233 -12.95 -6.68 12.42
N LEU A 234 -11.96 -7.00 13.23
CA LEU A 234 -11.10 -8.16 13.10
C LEU A 234 -10.96 -8.81 14.48
N PRO A 235 -11.28 -10.11 14.64
CA PRO A 235 -11.34 -10.77 15.95
C PRO A 235 -10.02 -10.68 16.75
N ARG A 236 -8.89 -10.82 16.07
CA ARG A 236 -7.55 -10.77 16.68
C ARG A 236 -6.71 -9.73 15.93
N HIS A 237 -6.97 -8.43 16.18
CA HIS A 237 -6.22 -7.38 15.52
C HIS A 237 -4.82 -7.22 16.12
N SER A 238 -3.81 -7.10 15.26
CA SER A 238 -2.42 -6.90 15.62
C SER A 238 -2.06 -5.42 15.66
N SER A 239 -2.49 -4.69 14.65
CA SER A 239 -2.24 -3.24 14.56
C SER A 239 -3.44 -2.51 13.97
N LEU A 240 -3.56 -1.22 14.32
CA LEU A 240 -4.51 -0.27 13.75
C LEU A 240 -3.78 1.02 13.43
N THR A 241 -3.98 1.52 12.21
CA THR A 241 -3.49 2.83 11.76
C THR A 241 -4.67 3.68 11.33
N TYR A 242 -4.67 4.95 11.71
CA TYR A 242 -5.65 5.95 11.29
C TYR A 242 -4.92 7.23 10.91
N ILE A 243 -5.30 7.82 9.79
CA ILE A 243 -4.75 9.07 9.25
C ILE A 243 -5.90 9.98 8.87
N ASN A 244 -6.02 11.11 9.54
CA ASN A 244 -7.02 12.14 9.24
C ASN A 244 -6.53 13.00 8.07
N THR A 245 -6.83 12.58 6.86
CA THR A 245 -6.36 13.21 5.63
C THR A 245 -6.93 14.59 5.43
N ALA A 246 -8.19 14.82 5.81
CA ALA A 246 -8.80 16.14 5.74
C ALA A 246 -8.08 17.16 6.64
N ALA A 247 -7.79 16.76 7.88
CA ALA A 247 -7.07 17.64 8.82
C ALA A 247 -5.62 17.88 8.36
N LEU A 248 -4.93 16.84 7.87
CA LEU A 248 -3.57 16.97 7.34
C LEU A 248 -3.53 17.90 6.13
N LEU A 249 -4.42 17.73 5.14
CA LEU A 249 -4.49 18.60 3.97
C LEU A 249 -4.81 20.05 4.35
N LYS A 250 -5.72 20.26 5.29
CA LYS A 250 -6.05 21.59 5.79
C LYS A 250 -4.85 22.29 6.44
N GLN A 251 -4.05 21.53 7.19
CA GLN A 251 -2.92 22.06 7.96
C GLN A 251 -1.67 22.22 7.11
N PHE A 252 -1.32 21.20 6.32
CA PHE A 252 -0.07 21.17 5.55
C PHE A 252 -0.24 21.63 4.11
N GLY A 253 -1.45 21.58 3.54
CA GLY A 253 -1.69 21.95 2.14
C GLY A 253 -1.14 23.33 1.76
N PRO A 254 -1.38 24.39 2.57
CA PRO A 254 -0.83 25.72 2.28
C PRO A 254 0.70 25.76 2.23
N MET A 255 1.36 25.06 3.14
CA MET A 255 2.82 24.98 3.21
C MET A 255 3.38 24.16 2.03
N LEU A 256 2.82 22.97 1.80
CA LEU A 256 3.24 22.08 0.70
C LEU A 256 3.07 22.77 -0.66
N GLY A 257 1.93 23.40 -0.91
CA GLY A 257 1.69 24.14 -2.14
C GLY A 257 2.70 25.25 -2.37
N SER A 258 3.01 26.04 -1.33
CA SER A 258 3.96 27.16 -1.43
C SER A 258 5.41 26.71 -1.59
N GLN A 259 5.82 25.65 -0.88
CA GLN A 259 7.21 25.18 -0.88
C GLN A 259 7.53 24.32 -2.11
N MET A 260 6.59 23.43 -2.52
CA MET A 260 6.83 22.48 -3.61
C MET A 260 6.70 23.10 -4.99
N MET A 261 5.78 24.05 -5.15
CA MET A 261 5.44 24.61 -6.47
C MET A 261 5.78 26.10 -6.62
N GLY A 262 6.39 26.71 -5.59
CA GLY A 262 6.89 28.07 -5.66
C GLY A 262 5.81 29.17 -5.50
N GLY A 263 5.69 29.71 -4.30
CA GLY A 263 4.87 30.90 -3.99
C GLY A 263 3.34 30.74 -4.14
N PRO A 264 2.60 31.85 -4.23
CA PRO A 264 1.13 31.84 -4.27
C PRO A 264 0.54 31.16 -5.51
N GLU A 265 1.19 31.24 -6.66
CA GLU A 265 0.75 30.56 -7.90
C GLU A 265 0.89 29.05 -7.77
N GLY A 266 2.01 28.57 -7.21
CA GLY A 266 2.23 27.15 -6.93
C GLY A 266 1.22 26.59 -5.94
N ARG A 267 0.81 27.37 -4.94
CA ARG A 267 -0.28 26.99 -4.03
C ARG A 267 -1.59 26.79 -4.80
N ALA A 268 -1.97 27.71 -5.66
CA ALA A 268 -3.20 27.58 -6.44
C ALA A 268 -3.17 26.35 -7.38
N GLN A 269 -1.98 26.05 -7.92
CA GLN A 269 -1.78 24.85 -8.72
C GLN A 269 -1.91 23.57 -7.87
N PHE A 270 -1.30 23.53 -6.70
CA PHE A 270 -1.42 22.41 -5.74
C PHE A 270 -2.90 22.16 -5.38
N ASP A 271 -3.64 23.21 -5.01
CA ASP A 271 -5.05 23.09 -4.65
C ASP A 271 -5.89 22.55 -5.83
N ARG A 272 -5.60 22.97 -7.06
CA ARG A 272 -6.25 22.41 -8.26
C ARG A 272 -5.94 20.92 -8.45
N ILE A 273 -4.69 20.49 -8.28
CA ILE A 273 -4.29 19.08 -8.39
C ILE A 273 -5.01 18.24 -7.34
N ILE A 274 -4.99 18.67 -6.08
CA ILE A 274 -5.68 17.99 -4.97
C ILE A 274 -7.17 17.84 -5.27
N SER A 275 -7.80 18.91 -5.80
CA SER A 275 -9.23 18.90 -6.14
C SER A 275 -9.54 18.00 -7.34
N VAL A 276 -8.72 18.02 -8.41
CA VAL A 276 -8.90 17.14 -9.59
C VAL A 276 -8.72 15.67 -9.20
N LEU A 277 -7.79 15.38 -8.31
CA LEU A 277 -7.60 14.04 -7.76
C LEU A 277 -8.73 13.64 -6.78
N GLY A 278 -9.52 14.58 -6.30
CA GLY A 278 -10.57 14.35 -5.29
C GLY A 278 -10.04 14.16 -3.88
N LEU A 279 -8.76 14.45 -3.63
CA LEU A 279 -8.12 14.25 -2.33
C LEU A 279 -8.63 15.22 -1.26
N ASP A 280 -9.14 16.38 -1.66
CA ASP A 280 -9.86 17.34 -0.80
C ASP A 280 -11.16 16.79 -0.22
N LYS A 281 -11.69 15.71 -0.80
CA LYS A 281 -12.89 15.00 -0.38
C LYS A 281 -12.60 13.79 0.50
N MET A 282 -11.34 13.51 0.76
CA MET A 282 -10.91 12.41 1.62
C MET A 282 -10.93 12.84 3.08
N ASN A 283 -11.75 12.19 3.91
CA ASN A 283 -11.85 12.49 5.33
C ASN A 283 -10.74 11.81 6.12
N TYR A 284 -10.63 10.50 6.01
CA TYR A 284 -9.58 9.72 6.66
C TYR A 284 -9.30 8.40 5.96
N VAL A 285 -8.14 7.85 6.23
CA VAL A 285 -7.77 6.47 5.90
C VAL A 285 -7.56 5.71 7.21
N ALA A 286 -8.09 4.51 7.28
CA ALA A 286 -7.84 3.60 8.41
C ALA A 286 -7.52 2.20 7.91
N SER A 287 -6.63 1.50 8.63
CA SER A 287 -6.23 0.14 8.32
C SER A 287 -6.06 -0.67 9.61
N VAL A 288 -6.47 -1.91 9.56
CA VAL A 288 -6.29 -2.90 10.64
C VAL A 288 -5.64 -4.14 10.07
N THR A 289 -4.62 -4.65 10.74
CA THR A 289 -4.02 -5.96 10.44
C THR A 289 -4.24 -6.92 11.60
N GLY A 290 -4.23 -8.20 11.30
CA GLY A 290 -4.34 -9.22 12.36
C GLY A 290 -4.75 -10.58 11.82
N PHE A 291 -5.27 -11.40 12.70
CA PHE A 291 -5.71 -12.74 12.39
C PHE A 291 -7.23 -12.85 12.41
N ASP A 292 -7.79 -13.42 11.35
CA ASP A 292 -9.06 -14.10 11.44
C ASP A 292 -8.83 -15.58 11.86
N GLU A 293 -9.82 -16.45 11.63
CA GLU A 293 -9.74 -17.84 12.10
C GLU A 293 -8.57 -18.60 11.48
N THR A 294 -8.25 -18.37 10.20
CA THR A 294 -7.31 -19.18 9.43
C THR A 294 -6.15 -18.41 8.81
N LYS A 295 -6.26 -17.09 8.68
CA LYS A 295 -5.36 -16.27 7.86
C LYS A 295 -4.89 -15.02 8.59
N PHE A 296 -3.76 -14.48 8.12
CA PHE A 296 -3.41 -13.09 8.31
C PHE A 296 -4.24 -12.22 7.35
N VAL A 297 -4.84 -11.16 7.87
CA VAL A 297 -5.75 -10.28 7.12
C VAL A 297 -5.38 -8.83 7.36
N THR A 298 -5.39 -8.07 6.28
CA THR A 298 -5.38 -6.60 6.33
C THR A 298 -6.72 -6.08 5.80
N ARG A 299 -7.36 -5.19 6.55
CA ARG A 299 -8.55 -4.45 6.13
C ARG A 299 -8.25 -2.97 6.15
N SER A 300 -8.53 -2.30 5.04
CA SER A 300 -8.35 -0.85 4.93
C SER A 300 -9.64 -0.19 4.50
N PHE A 301 -9.85 1.03 4.95
CA PHE A 301 -11.01 1.84 4.62
C PHE A 301 -10.59 3.27 4.35
N ILE A 302 -11.09 3.83 3.25
CA ILE A 302 -10.97 5.24 2.91
C ILE A 302 -12.34 5.88 3.06
N ALA A 303 -12.46 6.81 4.00
CA ALA A 303 -13.67 7.60 4.17
C ALA A 303 -13.62 8.83 3.28
N THR A 304 -14.64 9.03 2.46
CA THR A 304 -14.77 10.17 1.56
C THR A 304 -16.08 10.90 1.78
N ALA A 305 -16.13 12.15 1.35
CA ALA A 305 -17.41 12.85 1.21
C ALA A 305 -18.28 12.18 0.12
N PRO A 306 -19.61 12.28 0.21
CA PRO A 306 -20.53 11.63 -0.76
C PRO A 306 -20.37 12.12 -2.21
N ASP A 307 -19.84 13.33 -2.40
CA ASP A 307 -19.59 14.00 -3.67
C ASP A 307 -18.14 13.81 -4.17
N ALA A 308 -17.37 12.90 -3.57
CA ALA A 308 -16.01 12.62 -3.97
C ALA A 308 -15.94 12.13 -5.43
N LYS A 309 -15.02 12.72 -6.18
CA LYS A 309 -14.74 12.44 -7.61
C LYS A 309 -13.25 12.22 -7.81
N GLY A 310 -12.78 12.32 -9.03
CA GLY A 310 -11.36 12.18 -9.35
C GLY A 310 -10.91 10.73 -9.27
N LEU A 311 -9.94 10.40 -8.43
CA LEU A 311 -9.47 9.02 -8.26
C LEU A 311 -10.58 8.08 -7.77
N PHE A 312 -11.59 8.58 -7.07
CA PHE A 312 -12.70 7.78 -6.57
C PHE A 312 -13.69 7.37 -7.67
N ASP A 313 -13.72 8.09 -8.81
CA ASP A 313 -14.47 7.69 -10.00
C ASP A 313 -13.87 6.46 -10.70
N LEU A 314 -12.59 6.15 -10.43
CA LEU A 314 -11.93 4.94 -10.94
C LEU A 314 -12.41 3.67 -10.23
N ILE A 315 -12.97 3.81 -9.03
CA ILE A 315 -13.53 2.69 -8.27
C ILE A 315 -14.90 2.35 -8.89
N PRO A 316 -15.07 1.15 -9.46
CA PRO A 316 -16.33 0.78 -10.09
C PRO A 316 -17.45 0.69 -9.04
N LYS A 317 -18.65 1.13 -9.40
CA LYS A 317 -19.84 1.06 -8.54
C LYS A 317 -20.27 -0.38 -8.25
N ALA A 318 -20.00 -1.29 -9.17
CA ALA A 318 -20.21 -2.73 -9.00
C ALA A 318 -18.87 -3.45 -8.88
N GLY A 319 -18.68 -4.21 -7.81
CA GLY A 319 -17.47 -5.02 -7.63
C GLY A 319 -17.42 -6.22 -8.57
N LEU A 320 -16.33 -6.99 -8.45
CA LEU A 320 -16.14 -8.27 -9.14
C LEU A 320 -17.22 -9.27 -8.72
N THR A 321 -17.62 -10.11 -9.66
CA THR A 321 -18.51 -11.25 -9.46
C THR A 321 -17.76 -12.56 -9.69
N ALA A 322 -18.30 -13.69 -9.25
CA ALA A 322 -17.71 -15.00 -9.56
C ALA A 322 -17.59 -15.26 -11.08
N ALA A 323 -18.49 -14.65 -11.88
CA ALA A 323 -18.43 -14.73 -13.33
C ALA A 323 -17.23 -13.97 -13.94
N ASP A 324 -16.78 -12.92 -13.29
CA ASP A 324 -15.61 -12.12 -13.72
C ASP A 324 -14.27 -12.87 -13.52
N LEU A 325 -14.28 -13.93 -12.69
CA LEU A 325 -13.11 -14.77 -12.39
C LEU A 325 -12.99 -16.01 -13.28
N ARG A 326 -13.93 -16.21 -14.19
CA ARG A 326 -14.01 -17.43 -15.01
C ARG A 326 -12.81 -17.66 -15.94
N ASP A 327 -12.10 -16.57 -16.29
CA ASP A 327 -10.99 -16.59 -17.22
C ASP A 327 -9.68 -17.09 -16.56
N VAL A 328 -9.63 -17.03 -15.21
CA VAL A 328 -8.48 -17.47 -14.41
C VAL A 328 -8.63 -18.96 -14.08
N PRO A 329 -7.62 -19.80 -14.34
CA PRO A 329 -7.66 -21.22 -14.02
C PRO A 329 -7.61 -21.46 -12.50
N ARG A 330 -8.11 -22.62 -12.07
CA ARG A 330 -8.16 -22.98 -10.65
C ARG A 330 -6.79 -23.15 -10.01
N ASP A 331 -5.81 -23.58 -10.78
CA ASP A 331 -4.42 -23.83 -10.37
C ASP A 331 -3.50 -22.62 -10.59
N ALA A 332 -4.08 -21.42 -10.76
CA ALA A 332 -3.28 -20.21 -10.81
C ALA A 332 -2.52 -20.00 -9.50
N ASP A 333 -1.19 -19.89 -9.59
CA ASP A 333 -0.30 -19.55 -8.48
C ASP A 333 -0.20 -18.03 -8.25
N LEU A 334 -0.42 -17.24 -9.31
CA LEU A 334 -0.58 -15.80 -9.27
C LEU A 334 -1.83 -15.40 -10.05
N ALA A 335 -2.68 -14.54 -9.47
CA ALA A 335 -3.77 -13.90 -10.19
C ALA A 335 -3.99 -12.47 -9.70
N LEU A 336 -4.08 -11.55 -10.65
CA LEU A 336 -4.53 -10.17 -10.44
C LEU A 336 -5.77 -9.94 -11.30
N ILE A 337 -6.89 -9.66 -10.67
CA ILE A 337 -8.14 -9.36 -11.35
C ILE A 337 -8.57 -7.94 -10.95
N LEU A 338 -8.88 -7.13 -11.93
CA LEU A 338 -9.25 -5.72 -11.75
C LEU A 338 -10.53 -5.43 -12.53
N LYS A 339 -11.46 -4.74 -11.88
CA LYS A 339 -12.60 -4.12 -12.55
C LYS A 339 -12.37 -2.62 -12.65
N ALA A 340 -12.27 -2.10 -13.86
CA ALA A 340 -11.98 -0.68 -14.11
C ALA A 340 -12.45 -0.28 -15.51
N ASN A 341 -12.91 0.97 -15.67
CA ASN A 341 -13.30 1.50 -16.96
C ASN A 341 -12.12 2.24 -17.62
N PRO A 342 -11.53 1.71 -18.73
CA PRO A 342 -10.36 2.33 -19.36
C PRO A 342 -10.59 3.76 -19.86
N ALA A 343 -11.80 4.05 -20.37
CA ALA A 343 -12.13 5.39 -20.85
C ALA A 343 -12.19 6.40 -19.68
N THR A 344 -12.71 5.98 -18.53
CA THR A 344 -12.71 6.83 -17.33
C THR A 344 -11.29 7.08 -16.82
N ILE A 345 -10.43 6.05 -16.82
CA ILE A 345 -9.01 6.19 -16.46
C ILE A 345 -8.33 7.20 -17.37
N PHE A 346 -8.55 7.10 -18.68
CA PHE A 346 -8.00 8.03 -19.65
C PHE A 346 -8.46 9.48 -19.39
N ASP A 347 -9.76 9.69 -19.16
CA ASP A 347 -10.32 11.02 -18.86
C ASP A 347 -9.69 11.63 -17.60
N GLN A 348 -9.47 10.82 -16.56
CA GLN A 348 -8.82 11.28 -15.34
C GLN A 348 -7.34 11.65 -15.56
N ILE A 349 -6.60 10.87 -16.33
CA ILE A 349 -5.22 11.21 -16.67
C ILE A 349 -5.16 12.55 -17.41
N VAL A 350 -6.02 12.75 -18.41
CA VAL A 350 -6.12 14.01 -19.17
C VAL A 350 -6.50 15.19 -18.27
N ALA A 351 -7.41 14.96 -17.30
CA ALA A 351 -7.82 15.98 -16.35
C ALA A 351 -6.67 16.38 -15.40
N ILE A 352 -5.92 15.38 -14.90
CA ILE A 352 -4.74 15.60 -14.04
C ILE A 352 -3.67 16.41 -14.78
N ILE A 353 -3.31 16.00 -16.00
CA ILE A 353 -2.33 16.74 -16.83
C ILE A 353 -2.79 18.17 -17.05
N GLY A 354 -4.07 18.37 -17.38
CA GLY A 354 -4.63 19.71 -17.58
C GLY A 354 -4.69 20.58 -16.32
N ALA A 355 -4.75 19.97 -15.14
CA ALA A 355 -4.69 20.70 -13.87
C ALA A 355 -3.26 21.11 -13.49
N ILE A 356 -2.28 20.29 -13.83
CA ILE A 356 -0.85 20.55 -13.57
C ILE A 356 -0.32 21.56 -14.59
N GLU A 357 -0.45 21.23 -15.86
CA GLU A 357 0.11 21.99 -16.99
C GLU A 357 -0.91 22.08 -18.14
N PRO A 358 -1.74 23.14 -18.20
CA PRO A 358 -2.74 23.27 -19.25
C PRO A 358 -2.17 23.23 -20.68
N ARG A 359 -0.96 23.77 -20.89
CA ARG A 359 -0.29 23.77 -22.21
C ARG A 359 0.14 22.36 -22.63
N GLU A 360 0.62 21.57 -21.68
CA GLU A 360 0.99 20.16 -21.90
C GLU A 360 -0.23 19.33 -22.30
N LYS A 361 -1.39 19.57 -21.68
CA LYS A 361 -2.65 18.95 -22.11
C LYS A 361 -2.98 19.26 -23.56
N GLU A 362 -2.87 20.53 -23.98
CA GLU A 362 -3.13 20.92 -25.36
C GLU A 362 -2.14 20.29 -26.34
N GLY A 363 -0.85 20.22 -25.94
CA GLY A 363 0.19 19.51 -26.68
C GLY A 363 -0.14 18.03 -26.85
N MET A 364 -0.37 17.33 -25.70
CA MET A 364 -0.71 15.92 -25.69
C MET A 364 -1.96 15.58 -26.52
N MET A 365 -3.01 16.40 -26.45
CA MET A 365 -4.23 16.18 -27.24
C MET A 365 -3.99 16.35 -28.74
N ARG A 366 -3.13 17.29 -29.14
CA ARG A 366 -2.73 17.49 -30.55
C ARG A 366 -1.89 16.32 -31.04
N ASP A 367 -0.86 15.93 -30.28
CA ASP A 367 0.02 14.79 -30.62
C ASP A 367 -0.79 13.49 -30.72
N MET A 368 -1.78 13.32 -29.83
CA MET A 368 -2.70 12.17 -29.86
C MET A 368 -3.55 12.20 -31.13
N GLN A 369 -4.07 13.38 -31.57
CA GLN A 369 -4.87 13.50 -32.78
C GLN A 369 -4.02 13.21 -34.05
N GLU A 370 -2.76 13.62 -34.05
CA GLU A 370 -1.80 13.27 -35.12
C GLU A 370 -1.55 11.76 -35.15
N ALA A 371 -1.27 11.16 -33.98
CA ALA A 371 -1.08 9.72 -33.84
C ALA A 371 -2.34 8.93 -34.27
N GLU A 372 -3.55 9.36 -33.88
CA GLU A 372 -4.82 8.74 -34.29
C GLU A 372 -5.02 8.76 -35.81
N THR A 373 -4.54 9.82 -36.47
CA THR A 373 -4.56 9.94 -37.95
C THR A 373 -3.66 8.89 -38.59
N GLU A 374 -2.46 8.70 -38.06
CA GLU A 374 -1.51 7.67 -38.51
C GLU A 374 -2.00 6.26 -38.18
N LEU A 375 -2.53 6.06 -36.98
CA LEU A 375 -3.08 4.79 -36.51
C LEU A 375 -4.34 4.38 -37.27
N GLY A 376 -5.11 5.33 -37.81
CA GLY A 376 -6.37 5.08 -38.53
C GLY A 376 -7.54 4.66 -37.64
N PHE A 377 -7.43 4.90 -36.32
CA PHE A 377 -8.51 4.73 -35.35
C PHE A 377 -8.34 5.71 -34.19
N ARG A 378 -9.42 5.99 -33.45
CA ARG A 378 -9.39 6.87 -32.28
C ARG A 378 -9.12 6.07 -31.02
N VAL A 379 -8.16 6.53 -30.20
CA VAL A 379 -7.73 5.81 -29.00
C VAL A 379 -8.90 5.66 -28.03
N LYS A 380 -9.61 6.73 -27.71
CA LYS A 380 -10.70 6.68 -26.73
C LYS A 380 -11.94 5.99 -27.28
N GLU A 381 -12.43 6.40 -28.46
CA GLU A 381 -13.71 5.98 -29.00
C GLU A 381 -13.68 4.60 -29.68
N ASP A 382 -12.56 4.21 -30.24
CA ASP A 382 -12.42 2.93 -30.95
C ASP A 382 -11.71 1.89 -30.07
N MET A 383 -10.55 2.23 -29.47
CA MET A 383 -9.76 1.27 -28.69
C MET A 383 -10.31 1.10 -27.28
N LEU A 384 -10.29 2.16 -26.45
CA LEU A 384 -10.68 2.04 -25.03
C LEU A 384 -12.16 1.73 -24.87
N ALA A 385 -13.04 2.27 -25.72
CA ALA A 385 -14.47 1.98 -25.66
C ALA A 385 -14.85 0.57 -26.15
N SER A 386 -13.96 -0.12 -26.88
CA SER A 386 -14.18 -1.51 -27.29
C SER A 386 -13.88 -2.53 -26.20
N ILE A 387 -13.06 -2.14 -25.22
CA ILE A 387 -12.66 -2.97 -24.11
C ILE A 387 -13.70 -2.88 -23.00
N GLY A 388 -13.98 -3.99 -22.33
CA GLY A 388 -14.85 -4.05 -21.17
C GLY A 388 -14.16 -3.55 -19.90
N ASP A 389 -14.76 -3.83 -18.76
CA ASP A 389 -14.33 -3.32 -17.47
C ASP A 389 -13.60 -4.38 -16.60
N VAL A 390 -13.42 -5.61 -17.09
CA VAL A 390 -12.72 -6.68 -16.37
C VAL A 390 -11.41 -7.02 -17.05
N PHE A 391 -10.36 -6.98 -16.25
CA PHE A 391 -9.00 -7.34 -16.63
C PHE A 391 -8.48 -8.41 -15.68
N SER A 392 -7.80 -9.41 -16.21
CA SER A 392 -7.08 -10.39 -15.40
C SER A 392 -5.68 -10.63 -15.96
N ILE A 393 -4.72 -10.75 -15.06
CA ILE A 393 -3.37 -11.23 -15.34
C ILE A 393 -3.15 -12.40 -14.38
N TYR A 394 -2.75 -13.54 -14.91
CA TYR A 394 -2.47 -14.70 -14.07
C TYR A 394 -1.27 -15.49 -14.60
N ASN A 395 -0.66 -16.26 -13.71
CA ASN A 395 0.25 -17.34 -14.02
C ASN A 395 -0.38 -18.67 -13.57
N SER A 396 -0.23 -19.70 -14.38
CA SER A 396 -0.76 -21.03 -14.06
C SER A 396 0.18 -22.12 -14.56
N PRO A 397 0.55 -23.10 -13.71
CA PRO A 397 1.35 -24.24 -14.11
C PRO A 397 0.72 -25.07 -15.26
N SER A 398 -0.61 -25.17 -15.31
CA SER A 398 -1.31 -25.90 -16.38
C SER A 398 -1.24 -25.22 -17.73
N ASP A 399 -1.00 -23.92 -17.80
CA ASP A 399 -0.76 -23.20 -19.05
C ASP A 399 0.69 -23.31 -19.54
N GLY A 400 1.53 -24.11 -18.85
CA GLY A 400 2.86 -24.51 -19.30
C GLY A 400 3.99 -23.62 -18.79
N GLY A 401 3.76 -22.90 -17.69
CA GLY A 401 4.69 -21.89 -17.20
C GLY A 401 5.48 -22.30 -15.96
N LEU A 402 6.79 -22.11 -16.03
CA LEU A 402 7.58 -21.74 -14.87
C LEU A 402 7.14 -20.35 -14.42
N LEU A 403 7.39 -19.97 -13.17
CA LEU A 403 7.08 -18.65 -12.63
C LEU A 403 7.48 -17.53 -13.62
N PHE A 404 6.54 -16.65 -13.95
CA PHE A 404 6.65 -15.55 -14.94
C PHE A 404 6.73 -15.94 -16.42
N THR A 405 6.92 -17.22 -16.80
CA THR A 405 6.89 -17.63 -18.20
C THR A 405 5.49 -17.99 -18.68
N GLY A 406 4.57 -18.28 -17.76
CA GLY A 406 3.17 -18.63 -18.01
C GLY A 406 2.18 -17.48 -17.85
N LEU A 407 2.65 -16.23 -17.79
CA LEU A 407 1.79 -15.06 -17.62
C LEU A 407 0.82 -14.90 -18.79
N THR A 408 -0.47 -14.84 -18.48
CA THR A 408 -1.53 -14.60 -19.45
C THR A 408 -2.36 -13.39 -19.01
N GLY A 409 -2.50 -12.42 -19.90
CA GLY A 409 -3.38 -11.26 -19.73
C GLY A 409 -4.67 -11.47 -20.49
N VAL A 410 -5.80 -11.16 -19.85
CA VAL A 410 -7.13 -11.24 -20.47
C VAL A 410 -7.89 -9.95 -20.18
N ALA A 411 -8.44 -9.35 -21.23
CA ALA A 411 -9.35 -8.22 -21.12
C ALA A 411 -10.72 -8.61 -21.68
N ALA A 412 -11.77 -8.28 -20.97
CA ALA A 412 -13.13 -8.40 -21.50
C ALA A 412 -13.29 -7.49 -22.74
N VAL A 413 -14.04 -7.93 -23.74
CA VAL A 413 -14.35 -7.16 -24.95
C VAL A 413 -15.84 -6.81 -24.95
N LYS A 414 -16.13 -5.51 -25.08
CA LYS A 414 -17.49 -4.96 -25.10
C LYS A 414 -18.01 -4.77 -26.51
N ASP A 415 -17.15 -4.36 -27.44
CA ASP A 415 -17.47 -4.16 -28.85
C ASP A 415 -16.43 -4.87 -29.71
N HIS A 416 -16.77 -6.09 -30.13
CA HIS A 416 -15.89 -6.94 -30.92
C HIS A 416 -15.51 -6.31 -32.27
N ALA A 417 -16.47 -5.63 -32.94
CA ALA A 417 -16.21 -5.05 -34.25
C ALA A 417 -15.17 -3.91 -34.17
N LYS A 418 -15.28 -3.04 -33.18
CA LYS A 418 -14.28 -2.00 -32.93
C LYS A 418 -12.92 -2.60 -32.53
N ALA A 419 -12.90 -3.55 -31.61
CA ALA A 419 -11.68 -4.24 -31.18
C ALA A 419 -10.99 -4.91 -32.39
N GLN A 420 -11.73 -5.61 -33.25
CA GLN A 420 -11.21 -6.23 -34.46
C GLN A 420 -10.58 -5.22 -35.42
N LYS A 421 -11.27 -4.07 -35.63
CA LYS A 421 -10.74 -2.97 -36.47
C LYS A 421 -9.41 -2.46 -35.92
N VAL A 422 -9.35 -2.18 -34.61
CA VAL A 422 -8.14 -1.70 -33.94
C VAL A 422 -6.99 -2.71 -34.05
N ILE A 423 -7.23 -3.98 -33.74
CA ILE A 423 -6.22 -5.03 -33.80
C ILE A 423 -5.72 -5.22 -35.24
N THR A 424 -6.61 -5.27 -36.22
CA THR A 424 -6.23 -5.40 -37.64
C THR A 424 -5.34 -4.24 -38.07
N GLN A 425 -5.64 -3.03 -37.64
CA GLN A 425 -4.85 -1.86 -37.97
C GLN A 425 -3.48 -1.88 -37.30
N LEU A 426 -3.41 -2.28 -36.01
CA LEU A 426 -2.13 -2.45 -35.31
C LEU A 426 -1.26 -3.54 -35.95
N GLU A 427 -1.84 -4.68 -36.33
CA GLU A 427 -1.12 -5.74 -37.06
C GLU A 427 -0.54 -5.22 -38.39
N ARG A 428 -1.33 -4.43 -39.13
CA ARG A 428 -0.86 -3.81 -40.40
C ARG A 428 0.32 -2.89 -40.17
N LEU A 429 0.27 -2.08 -39.12
CA LEU A 429 1.36 -1.16 -38.78
C LEU A 429 2.62 -1.89 -38.35
N LEU A 430 2.48 -2.97 -37.53
CA LEU A 430 3.60 -3.83 -37.16
C LEU A 430 4.24 -4.51 -38.37
N ASP A 431 3.43 -5.06 -39.29
CA ASP A 431 3.95 -5.67 -40.51
C ASP A 431 4.67 -4.65 -41.42
N ALA A 432 4.13 -3.43 -41.51
CA ALA A 432 4.77 -2.35 -42.26
C ALA A 432 6.13 -1.96 -41.68
N GLU A 433 6.21 -1.87 -40.33
CA GLU A 433 7.45 -1.55 -39.62
C GLU A 433 8.49 -2.66 -39.75
N PHE A 434 8.10 -3.93 -39.62
CA PHE A 434 9.00 -5.06 -39.85
C PHE A 434 9.54 -5.08 -41.28
N ASN A 435 8.70 -4.72 -42.26
CA ASN A 435 9.10 -4.65 -43.65
C ASN A 435 9.97 -3.41 -43.98
N ARG A 436 9.77 -2.27 -43.29
CA ARG A 436 10.60 -1.06 -43.41
C ARG A 436 12.01 -1.35 -42.91
N ASN A 437 12.16 -1.88 -41.73
CA ASN A 437 13.44 -2.26 -41.11
C ASN A 437 14.22 -3.25 -41.99
N ARG A 438 13.52 -4.13 -42.71
CA ARG A 438 14.11 -5.06 -43.67
C ARG A 438 14.67 -4.37 -44.93
N ARG A 439 14.08 -3.24 -45.36
CA ARG A 439 14.56 -2.49 -46.55
C ARG A 439 15.73 -1.58 -46.23
N GLU A 440 15.73 -0.96 -45.07
CA GLU A 440 16.77 -0.02 -44.64
C GLU A 440 18.10 -0.71 -44.30
N ASP A 441 18.09 -1.92 -43.79
CA ASP A 441 19.29 -2.77 -43.58
C ASP A 441 19.12 -4.16 -44.22
N PRO A 442 19.50 -4.31 -45.49
CA PRO A 442 19.43 -5.62 -46.18
C PRO A 442 20.26 -6.73 -45.51
N ASN A 443 21.20 -6.41 -44.64
CA ASN A 443 22.00 -7.39 -43.87
C ASN A 443 21.41 -7.68 -42.50
N ALA A 444 20.56 -6.83 -41.91
CA ALA A 444 19.86 -7.07 -40.64
C ALA A 444 18.94 -8.29 -40.75
N TRP A 445 18.34 -8.56 -41.92
CA TRP A 445 17.48 -9.72 -42.14
C TRP A 445 18.21 -11.07 -42.03
N ARG A 446 19.52 -11.10 -42.19
CA ARG A 446 20.33 -12.31 -41.96
C ARG A 446 20.57 -12.57 -40.47
N ARG A 447 20.38 -11.54 -39.63
CA ARG A 447 20.63 -11.61 -38.20
C ARG A 447 19.35 -11.64 -37.38
N ARG A 448 18.31 -10.87 -37.80
CA ARG A 448 17.04 -10.74 -37.06
C ARG A 448 15.89 -10.58 -38.04
N ARG A 449 14.89 -11.45 -37.94
CA ARG A 449 13.66 -11.39 -38.74
C ARG A 449 12.45 -11.51 -37.86
N TYR A 450 11.54 -10.53 -37.94
CA TYR A 450 10.25 -10.55 -37.28
C TYR A 450 9.14 -10.76 -38.30
N GLU A 451 8.20 -11.66 -37.98
CA GLU A 451 7.01 -11.93 -38.80
C GLU A 451 5.82 -12.17 -37.89
N ILE A 452 4.65 -11.66 -38.26
CA ILE A 452 3.41 -12.05 -37.62
C ILE A 452 2.94 -13.38 -38.24
N LYS A 453 2.89 -14.42 -37.41
CA LYS A 453 2.37 -15.74 -37.81
C LYS A 453 1.01 -16.00 -37.17
N THR A 454 0.33 -17.00 -37.72
CA THR A 454 -0.98 -17.45 -37.26
C THR A 454 -0.89 -18.91 -36.87
N LEU A 455 -1.44 -19.24 -35.67
CA LEU A 455 -1.70 -20.58 -35.22
C LEU A 455 -3.23 -20.72 -35.12
N GLU A 456 -3.79 -21.73 -35.78
CA GLU A 456 -5.23 -22.01 -35.70
C GLU A 456 -5.50 -22.93 -34.49
N VAL A 457 -6.46 -22.52 -33.64
CA VAL A 457 -6.91 -23.27 -32.46
C VAL A 457 -8.43 -23.32 -32.47
N GLY A 458 -8.99 -24.42 -32.93
CA GLY A 458 -10.44 -24.51 -33.21
C GLY A 458 -10.88 -23.48 -34.23
N GLU A 459 -11.85 -22.64 -33.87
CA GLU A 459 -12.33 -21.54 -34.71
C GLU A 459 -11.53 -20.22 -34.55
N HIS A 460 -10.55 -20.21 -33.61
CA HIS A 460 -9.80 -19.02 -33.26
C HIS A 460 -8.45 -18.94 -33.96
N LYS A 461 -8.05 -17.72 -34.31
CA LYS A 461 -6.74 -17.39 -34.89
C LYS A 461 -5.87 -16.74 -33.83
N VAL A 462 -4.88 -17.48 -33.35
CA VAL A 462 -3.84 -16.94 -32.46
C VAL A 462 -2.76 -16.31 -33.33
N ARG A 463 -2.54 -15.01 -33.17
CA ARG A 463 -1.48 -14.26 -33.84
C ARG A 463 -0.28 -14.19 -32.91
N TYR A 464 0.93 -14.28 -33.46
CA TYR A 464 2.14 -14.13 -32.67
C TYR A 464 3.31 -13.60 -33.48
N ILE A 465 4.22 -12.90 -32.81
CA ILE A 465 5.46 -12.42 -33.41
C ILE A 465 6.48 -13.56 -33.33
N ASN A 466 6.90 -14.02 -34.50
CA ASN A 466 7.99 -14.98 -34.64
C ASN A 466 9.29 -14.21 -34.89
N ALA A 467 10.22 -14.26 -33.94
CA ALA A 467 11.57 -13.68 -34.07
C ALA A 467 12.56 -14.78 -34.44
N VAL A 468 13.22 -14.65 -35.57
CA VAL A 468 14.24 -15.59 -36.05
C VAL A 468 15.60 -14.89 -35.96
N GLY A 469 16.57 -15.54 -35.31
CA GLY A 469 17.93 -15.02 -35.16
C GLY A 469 18.07 -13.90 -34.10
N ASP A 470 17.11 -13.78 -33.20
CA ASP A 470 17.15 -12.89 -32.05
C ASP A 470 17.14 -13.71 -30.75
N ASP A 471 17.93 -13.25 -29.78
CA ASP A 471 17.97 -13.81 -28.42
C ASP A 471 16.80 -13.32 -27.53
N TRP A 472 15.79 -12.72 -28.15
CA TRP A 472 14.60 -12.24 -27.46
C TRP A 472 13.71 -13.43 -27.04
N GLY A 473 14.01 -14.06 -25.97
CA GLY A 473 13.45 -15.33 -25.47
C GLY A 473 11.92 -15.44 -25.37
N VAL A 474 11.14 -14.53 -26.05
CA VAL A 474 9.67 -14.51 -26.07
C VAL A 474 9.12 -14.39 -27.49
N SER A 475 7.92 -14.91 -27.70
CA SER A 475 7.13 -14.79 -28.95
C SER A 475 5.74 -14.25 -28.62
N PRO A 476 5.60 -12.93 -28.35
CA PRO A 476 4.33 -12.35 -27.91
C PRO A 476 3.18 -12.76 -28.83
N ALA A 477 2.14 -13.26 -28.21
CA ALA A 477 0.98 -13.80 -28.89
C ALA A 477 -0.31 -13.18 -28.38
N TRP A 478 -1.30 -13.05 -29.28
CA TRP A 478 -2.62 -12.52 -28.94
C TRP A 478 -3.72 -13.24 -29.69
N CYS A 479 -4.92 -13.18 -29.14
CA CYS A 479 -6.13 -13.64 -29.79
C CYS A 479 -7.32 -12.79 -29.37
N LEU A 480 -8.13 -12.38 -30.35
CA LEU A 480 -9.43 -11.76 -30.12
C LEU A 480 -10.51 -12.83 -30.32
N THR A 481 -11.24 -13.14 -29.25
CA THR A 481 -12.49 -13.91 -29.33
C THR A 481 -13.68 -12.97 -29.36
N LYS A 482 -14.89 -13.49 -29.37
CA LYS A 482 -16.12 -12.68 -29.36
C LYS A 482 -16.18 -11.71 -28.19
N ASP A 483 -15.73 -12.12 -27.00
CA ASP A 483 -15.91 -11.41 -25.73
C ASP A 483 -14.62 -11.27 -24.91
N ARG A 484 -13.44 -11.66 -25.46
CA ARG A 484 -12.14 -11.59 -24.79
C ARG A 484 -11.04 -11.18 -25.76
N PHE A 485 -10.10 -10.37 -25.25
CA PHE A 485 -8.78 -10.17 -25.83
C PHE A 485 -7.75 -10.82 -24.91
N ILE A 486 -6.99 -11.78 -25.43
CA ILE A 486 -6.00 -12.57 -24.73
C ILE A 486 -4.62 -12.19 -25.24
N ILE A 487 -3.66 -12.00 -24.33
CA ILE A 487 -2.26 -11.73 -24.63
C ILE A 487 -1.36 -12.56 -23.73
N ALA A 488 -0.28 -13.12 -24.29
CA ALA A 488 0.70 -13.89 -23.52
C ALA A 488 2.09 -13.78 -24.15
N PRO A 489 3.17 -14.09 -23.40
CA PRO A 489 4.54 -14.14 -23.95
C PRO A 489 4.75 -15.18 -25.04
N TYR A 490 3.91 -16.23 -25.08
CA TYR A 490 4.03 -17.30 -26.05
C TYR A 490 2.66 -17.80 -26.55
N PRO A 491 2.55 -18.27 -27.80
CA PRO A 491 1.29 -18.73 -28.38
C PRO A 491 0.71 -19.97 -27.68
N GLN A 492 1.54 -20.75 -26.99
CA GLN A 492 1.10 -21.94 -26.24
C GLN A 492 0.14 -21.57 -25.11
N MET A 493 0.39 -20.47 -24.37
CA MET A 493 -0.48 -20.01 -23.29
C MET A 493 -1.85 -19.55 -23.81
N VAL A 494 -1.84 -18.79 -24.91
CA VAL A 494 -3.10 -18.41 -25.57
C VAL A 494 -3.87 -19.64 -26.04
N ARG A 495 -3.18 -20.65 -26.58
CA ARG A 495 -3.78 -21.93 -26.94
C ARG A 495 -4.37 -22.64 -25.73
N SER A 496 -3.61 -22.77 -24.63
CA SER A 496 -4.09 -23.40 -23.40
C SER A 496 -5.33 -22.69 -22.85
N PHE A 497 -5.34 -21.37 -22.85
CA PHE A 497 -6.52 -20.58 -22.49
C PHE A 497 -7.74 -20.97 -23.35
N LEU A 498 -7.60 -20.99 -24.68
CA LEU A 498 -8.69 -21.30 -25.61
C LEU A 498 -9.18 -22.75 -25.46
N GLU A 499 -8.29 -23.72 -25.30
CA GLU A 499 -8.64 -25.12 -25.06
C GLU A 499 -9.37 -25.33 -23.73
N ARG A 500 -8.97 -24.60 -22.68
CA ARG A 500 -9.65 -24.61 -21.37
C ARG A 500 -11.03 -23.95 -21.47
N ALA A 501 -11.13 -22.79 -22.11
CA ALA A 501 -12.39 -22.07 -22.29
C ALA A 501 -13.44 -22.91 -23.06
N ALA A 502 -12.99 -23.77 -23.97
CA ALA A 502 -13.86 -24.73 -24.68
C ALA A 502 -14.34 -25.92 -23.82
N LYS A 503 -13.74 -26.15 -22.63
CA LYS A 503 -14.06 -27.25 -21.72
C LYS A 503 -14.58 -26.73 -20.37
N PRO A 504 -15.86 -26.40 -20.24
CA PRO A 504 -16.41 -25.74 -19.05
C PRO A 504 -16.32 -26.55 -17.74
N GLN A 505 -15.90 -27.80 -17.78
CA GLN A 505 -15.75 -28.66 -16.59
C GLN A 505 -14.40 -28.52 -15.87
N ALA A 506 -13.41 -27.84 -16.45
CA ALA A 506 -12.21 -27.48 -15.71
C ALA A 506 -12.59 -26.47 -14.62
N GLY A 507 -12.35 -26.81 -13.34
CA GLY A 507 -12.70 -25.92 -12.22
C GLY A 507 -12.13 -24.51 -12.42
N THR A 508 -12.90 -23.50 -12.03
CA THR A 508 -12.49 -22.10 -12.15
C THR A 508 -11.88 -21.59 -10.86
N PHE A 509 -11.09 -20.54 -10.95
CA PHE A 509 -10.51 -19.82 -9.80
C PHE A 509 -11.57 -19.39 -8.76
N ALA A 510 -12.78 -19.05 -9.21
CA ALA A 510 -13.92 -18.75 -8.34
C ALA A 510 -14.33 -19.91 -7.42
N GLN A 511 -13.90 -21.15 -7.69
CA GLN A 511 -14.22 -22.33 -6.88
C GLN A 511 -13.17 -22.61 -5.80
N ILE A 512 -12.10 -21.87 -5.74
CA ILE A 512 -11.11 -21.96 -4.65
C ILE A 512 -11.80 -21.50 -3.36
N PRO A 513 -11.77 -22.29 -2.26
CA PRO A 513 -12.47 -21.94 -1.02
C PRO A 513 -12.12 -20.54 -0.49
N GLN A 514 -10.84 -20.18 -0.55
CA GLN A 514 -10.34 -18.87 -0.12
C GLN A 514 -10.91 -17.73 -0.96
N VAL A 515 -11.15 -17.97 -2.26
CA VAL A 515 -11.75 -16.99 -3.18
C VAL A 515 -13.26 -16.88 -2.94
N GLN A 516 -13.97 -18.01 -2.76
CA GLN A 516 -15.40 -18.01 -2.44
C GLN A 516 -15.71 -17.23 -1.16
N GLU A 517 -14.86 -17.34 -0.17
CA GLU A 517 -15.03 -16.64 1.10
C GLU A 517 -15.06 -15.10 0.94
N LEU A 518 -14.31 -14.55 -0.03
CA LEU A 518 -14.28 -13.11 -0.31
C LEU A 518 -15.62 -12.58 -0.82
N PHE A 519 -16.39 -13.40 -1.54
CA PHE A 519 -17.69 -13.02 -2.09
C PHE A 519 -18.84 -13.24 -1.08
N GLY A 520 -18.62 -14.01 -0.02
CA GLY A 520 -19.62 -14.31 1.01
C GLY A 520 -19.72 -13.31 2.17
N LYS A 521 -18.74 -12.44 2.35
CA LYS A 521 -18.56 -11.66 3.60
C LYS A 521 -18.77 -10.13 3.46
N GLY A 522 -19.35 -9.62 2.41
CA GLY A 522 -19.59 -8.17 2.31
C GLY A 522 -19.74 -7.63 0.89
N ALA A 523 -19.35 -6.37 0.68
CA ALA A 523 -19.34 -5.75 -0.65
C ALA A 523 -18.32 -6.44 -1.56
N ALA A 524 -18.73 -6.75 -2.79
CA ALA A 524 -17.85 -7.38 -3.77
C ALA A 524 -16.61 -6.50 -4.06
N PRO A 525 -15.39 -7.08 -4.10
CA PRO A 525 -14.16 -6.32 -4.29
C PRO A 525 -14.08 -5.73 -5.71
N ALA A 526 -13.49 -4.54 -5.84
CA ALA A 526 -13.21 -3.94 -7.15
C ALA A 526 -11.96 -4.56 -7.82
N SER A 527 -11.06 -5.10 -7.01
CA SER A 527 -9.86 -5.80 -7.47
C SER A 527 -9.51 -6.92 -6.50
N MET A 528 -8.81 -7.93 -7.00
CA MET A 528 -8.32 -9.04 -6.21
C MET A 528 -6.91 -9.42 -6.68
N MET A 529 -6.03 -9.62 -5.72
CA MET A 529 -4.72 -10.23 -5.94
C MET A 529 -4.64 -11.53 -5.14
N TYR A 530 -4.20 -12.58 -5.78
CA TYR A 530 -3.96 -13.89 -5.19
C TYR A 530 -2.51 -14.32 -5.47
N LEU A 531 -1.89 -14.90 -4.47
CA LEU A 531 -0.56 -15.47 -4.55
C LEU A 531 -0.55 -16.77 -3.74
N ASP A 532 -0.26 -17.89 -4.41
CA ASP A 532 -0.10 -19.20 -3.76
C ASP A 532 1.37 -19.40 -3.37
N THR A 533 1.69 -19.08 -2.13
CA THR A 533 3.08 -19.13 -1.64
C THR A 533 3.66 -20.54 -1.46
N PRO A 534 2.91 -21.63 -1.20
CA PRO A 534 3.43 -22.98 -1.19
C PRO A 534 3.92 -23.50 -2.54
N GLU A 535 3.40 -22.95 -3.64
CA GLU A 535 3.76 -23.35 -5.02
C GLU A 535 4.93 -22.50 -5.57
N LEU A 536 5.28 -21.40 -4.90
CA LEU A 536 6.41 -20.52 -5.21
C LEU A 536 7.69 -20.95 -4.50
#